data_9b524768bd4adaa14ded8a03e36186d1
#
_entry.id   9b524768bd4adaa14ded8a03e36186d1
#
_cell.length_a   1.000
_cell.length_b   1.000
_cell.length_c   1.000
_cell.angle_alpha   90.00
_cell.angle_beta   90.00
_cell.angle_gamma   90.00
#
_symmetry.space_group_name_H-M   'P 1'
#
loop_
_entity.id
_entity.type
_entity.pdbx_description
1 polymer ?
#
loop_
_entity_poly.entity_id
_entity_poly.type
_entity_poly.pdbx_seq_one_letter_code
_entity_poly.pdbx_strand_id
1 'polypeptide(L)'
;MAIPYIENAIRSVHKSLDQIIETAEGLSEDIIRKKPSEEEWSIMQILCHVLEVGPYWMGEIEKIKKNPQIKWGRGLNDEARLEAVNTTDSRSVSEVLAGLRSLKTELAGRLEKLDEDTLQIEAESKNPNFGTKPVSFIVDHLIVEHIAKHYGQINRNLSKFHINQ
;
A
#
# COMPACT_ATOMS: atom_id res chain seq x y z
N MET A 1 -13.40 -17.85 8.93
CA MET A 1 -12.53 -18.51 7.94
C MET A 1 -12.54 -17.74 6.64
N ALA A 2 -11.37 -17.41 6.12
CA ALA A 2 -11.28 -16.66 4.87
C ALA A 2 -11.57 -17.55 3.66
N ILE A 3 -12.22 -16.98 2.64
CA ILE A 3 -12.44 -17.68 1.37
C ILE A 3 -11.11 -17.74 0.59
N PRO A 4 -10.93 -18.70 -0.33
CA PRO A 4 -9.65 -18.87 -1.07
C PRO A 4 -9.15 -17.61 -1.76
N TYR A 5 -10.04 -16.79 -2.32
CA TYR A 5 -9.67 -15.52 -2.94
C TYR A 5 -8.97 -14.61 -1.93
N ILE A 6 -9.54 -14.48 -0.72
CA ILE A 6 -8.97 -13.63 0.32
C ILE A 6 -7.67 -14.22 0.87
N GLU A 7 -7.59 -15.55 1.03
CA GLU A 7 -6.35 -16.20 1.44
C GLU A 7 -5.21 -15.91 0.46
N ASN A 8 -5.50 -15.95 -0.85
CA ASN A 8 -4.52 -15.61 -1.88
C ASN A 8 -4.10 -14.14 -1.81
N ALA A 9 -5.06 -13.24 -1.59
CA ALA A 9 -4.76 -11.82 -1.44
C ALA A 9 -3.83 -11.56 -0.24
N ILE A 10 -4.12 -12.20 0.89
CA ILE A 10 -3.30 -12.09 2.10
C ILE A 10 -1.88 -12.59 1.83
N ARG A 11 -1.73 -13.74 1.18
CA ARG A 11 -0.41 -14.28 0.83
C ARG A 11 0.37 -13.34 -0.06
N SER A 12 -0.29 -12.75 -1.06
CA SER A 12 0.35 -11.82 -1.99
C SER A 12 0.81 -10.55 -1.27
N VAL A 13 -0.03 -10.00 -0.40
CA VAL A 13 0.31 -8.82 0.40
C VAL A 13 1.49 -9.13 1.32
N HIS A 14 1.47 -10.27 2.02
CA HIS A 14 2.55 -10.69 2.91
C HIS A 14 3.85 -10.83 2.14
N LYS A 15 3.82 -11.47 0.97
CA LYS A 15 5.00 -11.64 0.13
C LYS A 15 5.60 -10.30 -0.26
N SER A 16 4.77 -9.38 -0.74
CA SER A 16 5.24 -8.06 -1.17
C SER A 16 5.80 -7.24 -0.01
N LEU A 17 5.12 -7.25 1.14
CA LEU A 17 5.61 -6.54 2.33
C LEU A 17 6.91 -7.15 2.85
N ASP A 18 7.02 -8.48 2.86
CA ASP A 18 8.27 -9.14 3.26
C ASP A 18 9.43 -8.76 2.34
N GLN A 19 9.19 -8.73 1.04
CA GLN A 19 10.22 -8.32 0.08
C GLN A 19 10.66 -6.87 0.31
N ILE A 20 9.70 -5.98 0.55
CA ILE A 20 9.99 -4.57 0.85
C ILE A 20 10.81 -4.44 2.13
N ILE A 21 10.38 -5.10 3.20
CA ILE A 21 11.03 -5.02 4.51
C ILE A 21 12.44 -5.60 4.45
N GLU A 22 12.60 -6.80 3.90
CA GLU A 22 13.89 -7.47 3.80
C GLU A 22 14.89 -6.67 2.96
N THR A 23 14.42 -6.09 1.86
CA THR A 23 15.27 -5.26 1.01
C THR A 23 15.74 -4.02 1.77
N ALA A 24 14.81 -3.32 2.43
CA ALA A 24 15.14 -2.09 3.15
C ALA A 24 16.06 -2.36 4.35
N GLU A 25 15.86 -3.46 5.07
CA GLU A 25 16.69 -3.82 6.20
C GLU A 25 18.18 -3.98 5.84
N GLY A 26 18.46 -4.40 4.61
CA GLY A 26 19.82 -4.60 4.13
C GLY A 26 20.52 -3.35 3.63
N LEU A 27 19.85 -2.19 3.64
CA LEU A 27 20.36 -0.95 3.08
C LEU A 27 20.81 0.03 4.17
N SER A 28 21.81 0.87 3.83
CA SER A 28 22.20 1.97 4.71
C SER A 28 21.11 3.04 4.73
N GLU A 29 21.07 3.81 5.81
CA GLU A 29 20.14 4.93 5.92
C GLU A 29 20.34 5.95 4.79
N ASP A 30 21.60 6.21 4.41
CA ASP A 30 21.90 7.14 3.32
C ASP A 30 21.23 6.71 2.01
N ILE A 31 21.27 5.42 1.70
CA ILE A 31 20.64 4.89 0.48
C ILE A 31 19.11 4.97 0.59
N ILE A 32 18.57 4.63 1.74
CA ILE A 32 17.11 4.64 1.95
C ILE A 32 16.56 6.05 1.77
N ARG A 33 17.28 7.07 2.22
CA ARG A 33 16.82 8.46 2.16
C ARG A 33 17.21 9.19 0.88
N LYS A 34 18.06 8.59 0.04
CA LYS A 34 18.51 9.22 -1.20
C LYS A 34 17.42 9.21 -2.27
N LYS A 35 17.22 10.34 -2.90
CA LYS A 35 16.32 10.43 -4.06
C LYS A 35 17.11 10.19 -5.34
N PRO A 36 16.58 9.40 -6.28
CA PRO A 36 17.24 9.22 -7.58
C PRO A 36 17.28 10.52 -8.39
N SER A 37 16.28 11.38 -8.24
CA SER A 37 16.21 12.72 -8.84
C SER A 37 15.28 13.58 -8.00
N GLU A 38 15.18 14.86 -8.30
CA GLU A 38 14.29 15.78 -7.59
C GLU A 38 12.82 15.40 -7.70
N GLU A 39 12.42 14.81 -8.82
CA GLU A 39 11.03 14.41 -9.07
C GLU A 39 10.69 13.02 -8.58
N GLU A 40 11.69 12.22 -8.21
CA GLU A 40 11.46 10.82 -7.80
C GLU A 40 11.55 10.64 -6.30
N TRP A 41 10.69 9.79 -5.78
CA TRP A 41 10.68 9.49 -4.35
C TRP A 41 11.91 8.69 -3.93
N SER A 42 12.38 8.95 -2.71
CA SER A 42 13.34 8.09 -2.03
C SER A 42 12.67 6.79 -1.60
N ILE A 43 13.49 5.79 -1.26
CA ILE A 43 12.94 4.55 -0.69
C ILE A 43 12.17 4.86 0.60
N MET A 44 12.68 5.76 1.44
CA MET A 44 11.96 6.16 2.67
C MET A 44 10.57 6.70 2.37
N GLN A 45 10.43 7.53 1.34
CA GLN A 45 9.13 8.04 0.93
C GLN A 45 8.22 6.92 0.44
N ILE A 46 8.77 5.95 -0.30
CA ILE A 46 8.00 4.78 -0.75
C ILE A 46 7.51 3.97 0.46
N LEU A 47 8.38 3.71 1.43
CA LEU A 47 8.02 2.96 2.65
C LEU A 47 6.89 3.66 3.41
N CYS A 48 7.01 4.96 3.61
CA CYS A 48 6.00 5.75 4.32
C CYS A 48 4.69 5.79 3.54
N HIS A 49 4.74 5.84 2.22
CA HIS A 49 3.56 5.80 1.38
C HIS A 49 2.83 4.46 1.52
N VAL A 50 3.56 3.34 1.46
CA VAL A 50 2.96 2.01 1.62
C VAL A 50 2.28 1.88 2.99
N LEU A 51 2.96 2.38 4.03
CA LEU A 51 2.45 2.34 5.40
C LEU A 51 1.15 3.13 5.55
N GLU A 52 0.99 4.20 4.81
CA GLU A 52 -0.22 5.04 4.83
C GLU A 52 -1.31 4.48 3.92
N VAL A 53 -0.96 4.04 2.72
CA VAL A 53 -1.95 3.70 1.69
C VAL A 53 -2.62 2.35 1.93
N GLY A 54 -1.91 1.39 2.54
CA GLY A 54 -2.50 0.09 2.84
C GLY A 54 -3.75 0.19 3.70
N PRO A 55 -3.64 0.78 4.90
CA PRO A 55 -4.81 1.00 5.75
C PRO A 55 -5.85 1.90 5.11
N TYR A 56 -5.43 2.88 4.31
CA TYR A 56 -6.36 3.77 3.63
C TYR A 56 -7.34 3.00 2.75
N TRP A 57 -6.84 2.17 1.83
CA TRP A 57 -7.71 1.44 0.92
C TRP A 57 -8.59 0.42 1.66
N MET A 58 -8.03 -0.21 2.69
CA MET A 58 -8.82 -1.11 3.53
C MET A 58 -9.97 -0.37 4.21
N GLY A 59 -9.70 0.86 4.69
CA GLY A 59 -10.72 1.73 5.28
C GLY A 59 -11.83 2.08 4.29
N GLU A 60 -11.48 2.31 3.02
CA GLU A 60 -12.47 2.61 1.98
C GLU A 60 -13.39 1.41 1.74
N ILE A 61 -12.85 0.20 1.73
CA ILE A 61 -13.65 -1.03 1.62
C ILE A 61 -14.64 -1.13 2.79
N GLU A 62 -14.16 -0.86 4.00
CA GLU A 62 -15.00 -0.92 5.20
C GLU A 62 -16.13 0.11 5.17
N LYS A 63 -15.86 1.30 4.62
CA LYS A 63 -16.90 2.31 4.44
C LYS A 63 -17.96 1.87 3.42
N ILE A 64 -17.54 1.25 2.32
CA ILE A 64 -18.45 0.73 1.30
C ILE A 64 -19.34 -0.35 1.92
N LYS A 65 -18.77 -1.24 2.73
CA LYS A 65 -19.53 -2.30 3.40
C LYS A 65 -20.63 -1.73 4.27
N LYS A 66 -20.36 -0.63 4.98
CA LYS A 66 -21.35 0.05 5.83
C LYS A 66 -22.39 0.83 5.02
N ASN A 67 -21.95 1.46 3.92
CA ASN A 67 -22.82 2.28 3.09
C ASN A 67 -22.39 2.19 1.62
N PRO A 68 -22.99 1.27 0.85
CA PRO A 68 -22.63 1.07 -0.56
C PRO A 68 -22.90 2.28 -1.45
N GLN A 69 -23.62 3.29 -0.97
CA GLN A 69 -23.91 4.50 -1.74
C GLN A 69 -22.80 5.53 -1.73
N ILE A 70 -21.79 5.36 -0.88
CA ILE A 70 -20.70 6.35 -0.83
C ILE A 70 -19.79 6.22 -2.04
N LYS A 71 -19.17 7.33 -2.41
CA LYS A 71 -18.09 7.32 -3.39
C LYS A 71 -16.78 7.10 -2.67
N TRP A 72 -15.93 6.22 -3.21
CA TRP A 72 -14.66 5.84 -2.59
C TRP A 72 -13.47 6.47 -3.30
N GLY A 73 -12.37 6.55 -2.56
CA GLY A 73 -11.09 6.99 -3.11
C GLY A 73 -10.76 8.43 -2.81
N ARG A 74 -9.59 8.85 -3.29
CA ARG A 74 -9.05 10.20 -3.13
C ARG A 74 -8.13 10.50 -4.30
N GLY A 75 -7.83 11.80 -4.49
CA GLY A 75 -6.92 12.24 -5.55
C GLY A 75 -5.46 12.22 -5.11
N LEU A 76 -4.56 12.46 -6.06
CA LEU A 76 -3.12 12.51 -5.81
C LEU A 76 -2.70 13.66 -4.90
N ASN A 77 -3.54 14.70 -4.78
CA ASN A 77 -3.26 15.87 -3.95
C ASN A 77 -3.89 15.79 -2.55
N ASP A 78 -4.40 14.63 -2.16
CA ASP A 78 -4.96 14.43 -0.82
C ASP A 78 -3.91 14.74 0.26
N GLU A 79 -4.32 15.52 1.28
CA GLU A 79 -3.40 15.99 2.33
C GLU A 79 -2.70 14.85 3.08
N ALA A 80 -3.45 13.82 3.49
CA ALA A 80 -2.87 12.70 4.23
C ALA A 80 -1.87 11.93 3.38
N ARG A 81 -2.19 11.77 2.09
CA ARG A 81 -1.30 11.11 1.15
C ARG A 81 0.01 11.87 0.98
N LEU A 82 -0.08 13.19 0.82
CA LEU A 82 1.11 14.04 0.64
C LEU A 82 1.92 14.15 1.93
N GLU A 83 1.25 14.27 3.07
CA GLU A 83 1.92 14.34 4.37
C GLU A 83 2.80 13.11 4.61
N ALA A 84 2.31 11.92 4.27
CA ALA A 84 3.07 10.67 4.47
C ALA A 84 4.44 10.72 3.80
N VAL A 85 4.55 11.33 2.61
CA VAL A 85 5.81 11.41 1.87
C VAL A 85 6.60 12.70 2.12
N ASN A 86 5.96 13.72 2.68
CA ASN A 86 6.61 15.01 2.93
C ASN A 86 7.16 15.16 4.35
N THR A 87 6.85 14.23 5.25
CA THR A 87 7.30 14.27 6.66
C THR A 87 8.26 13.15 7.01
N THR A 88 8.91 12.55 6.00
CA THR A 88 9.81 11.40 6.21
C THR A 88 11.03 11.75 7.07
N ASP A 89 11.48 13.00 7.05
CA ASP A 89 12.63 13.42 7.82
C ASP A 89 12.40 13.36 9.33
N SER A 90 11.15 13.43 9.76
CA SER A 90 10.79 13.35 11.17
C SER A 90 10.60 11.91 11.67
N ARG A 91 10.78 10.91 10.81
CA ARG A 91 10.54 9.51 11.13
C ARG A 91 11.83 8.70 11.04
N SER A 92 11.99 7.73 11.94
CA SER A 92 13.13 6.82 11.88
C SER A 92 12.82 5.65 10.94
N VAL A 93 13.88 5.14 10.29
CA VAL A 93 13.75 3.97 9.39
C VAL A 93 13.26 2.75 10.20
N SER A 94 13.82 2.52 11.39
CA SER A 94 13.45 1.38 12.23
C SER A 94 11.97 1.42 12.63
N GLU A 95 11.45 2.63 12.95
CA GLU A 95 10.04 2.81 13.29
C GLU A 95 9.13 2.49 12.11
N VAL A 96 9.50 2.96 10.92
CA VAL A 96 8.72 2.71 9.71
C VAL A 96 8.73 1.22 9.35
N LEU A 97 9.88 0.56 9.46
CA LEU A 97 9.97 -0.89 9.20
C LEU A 97 9.15 -1.68 10.21
N ALA A 98 9.17 -1.29 11.48
CA ALA A 98 8.31 -1.93 12.50
C ALA A 98 6.83 -1.74 12.15
N GLY A 99 6.46 -0.56 11.67
CA GLY A 99 5.10 -0.28 11.21
C GLY A 99 4.68 -1.17 10.04
N LEU A 100 5.59 -1.40 9.10
CA LEU A 100 5.31 -2.29 7.96
C LEU A 100 5.13 -3.74 8.40
N ARG A 101 5.92 -4.20 9.40
CA ARG A 101 5.72 -5.54 9.97
C ARG A 101 4.35 -5.67 10.63
N SER A 102 3.94 -4.66 11.38
CA SER A 102 2.61 -4.62 11.99
C SER A 102 1.50 -4.57 10.93
N LEU A 103 1.76 -3.89 9.82
CA LEU A 103 0.80 -3.77 8.74
C LEU A 103 0.43 -5.14 8.14
N LYS A 104 1.36 -6.07 8.10
CA LYS A 104 1.08 -7.43 7.62
C LYS A 104 -0.07 -8.07 8.41
N THR A 105 0.03 -8.01 9.73
CA THR A 105 -0.99 -8.58 10.63
C THR A 105 -2.30 -7.80 10.52
N GLU A 106 -2.21 -6.48 10.48
CA GLU A 106 -3.39 -5.63 10.39
C GLU A 106 -4.18 -5.90 9.10
N LEU A 107 -3.52 -5.90 7.95
CA LEU A 107 -4.20 -6.12 6.68
C LEU A 107 -4.77 -7.53 6.58
N ALA A 108 -4.04 -8.54 7.05
CA ALA A 108 -4.55 -9.90 7.08
C ALA A 108 -5.84 -10.00 7.89
N GLY A 109 -5.85 -9.45 9.10
CA GLY A 109 -7.02 -9.49 9.97
C GLY A 109 -8.23 -8.77 9.39
N ARG A 110 -7.99 -7.65 8.72
CA ARG A 110 -9.08 -6.87 8.11
C ARG A 110 -9.60 -7.54 6.84
N LEU A 111 -8.70 -8.08 6.01
CA LEU A 111 -9.08 -8.80 4.80
C LEU A 111 -9.88 -10.07 5.13
N GLU A 112 -9.51 -10.79 6.19
CA GLU A 112 -10.21 -12.01 6.60
C GLU A 112 -11.69 -11.79 6.91
N LYS A 113 -12.08 -10.57 7.25
CA LYS A 113 -13.47 -10.21 7.55
C LYS A 113 -14.33 -10.01 6.31
N LEU A 114 -13.73 -10.03 5.12
CA LEU A 114 -14.47 -9.83 3.88
C LEU A 114 -15.05 -11.16 3.40
N ASP A 115 -16.34 -11.16 3.13
CA ASP A 115 -17.03 -12.30 2.55
C ASP A 115 -17.31 -12.07 1.06
N GLU A 116 -17.84 -13.08 0.37
CA GLU A 116 -18.13 -12.97 -1.04
C GLU A 116 -19.12 -11.86 -1.35
N ASP A 117 -20.15 -11.70 -0.51
CA ASP A 117 -21.15 -10.66 -0.72
C ASP A 117 -20.52 -9.27 -0.69
N THR A 118 -19.63 -9.03 0.28
CA THR A 118 -18.91 -7.76 0.38
C THR A 118 -18.05 -7.51 -0.86
N LEU A 119 -17.35 -8.53 -1.34
CA LEU A 119 -16.47 -8.41 -2.50
C LEU A 119 -17.21 -8.06 -3.77
N GLN A 120 -18.49 -8.40 -3.87
CA GLN A 120 -19.33 -8.13 -5.03
C GLN A 120 -20.05 -6.79 -4.98
N ILE A 121 -20.02 -6.09 -3.83
CA ILE A 121 -20.65 -4.76 -3.74
C ILE A 121 -19.98 -3.83 -4.74
N GLU A 122 -20.80 -3.18 -5.57
CA GLU A 122 -20.31 -2.19 -6.52
C GLU A 122 -20.51 -0.79 -5.97
N ALA A 123 -19.48 0.04 -6.09
CA ALA A 123 -19.52 1.42 -5.61
C ALA A 123 -18.77 2.32 -6.58
N GLU A 124 -19.22 3.56 -6.70
CA GLU A 124 -18.65 4.54 -7.62
C GLU A 124 -17.41 5.18 -6.99
N SER A 125 -16.35 5.30 -7.77
CA SER A 125 -15.15 6.00 -7.35
C SER A 125 -15.30 7.51 -7.51
N LYS A 126 -14.66 8.26 -6.61
CA LYS A 126 -14.48 9.71 -6.79
C LYS A 126 -13.63 10.03 -8.01
N ASN A 127 -12.80 9.07 -8.45
CA ASN A 127 -11.99 9.20 -9.65
C ASN A 127 -12.80 8.66 -10.85
N PRO A 128 -13.22 9.53 -11.78
CA PRO A 128 -14.02 9.08 -12.92
C PRO A 128 -13.34 8.07 -13.83
N ASN A 129 -11.99 8.00 -13.79
CA ASN A 129 -11.25 7.02 -14.56
C ASN A 129 -11.53 5.59 -14.10
N PHE A 130 -11.88 5.38 -12.84
CA PHE A 130 -12.23 4.06 -12.33
C PHE A 130 -13.72 3.74 -12.55
N GLY A 131 -14.60 4.74 -12.48
CA GLY A 131 -16.03 4.53 -12.59
C GLY A 131 -16.59 3.72 -11.43
N THR A 132 -17.57 2.85 -11.72
CA THR A 132 -18.17 1.95 -10.72
C THR A 132 -17.47 0.60 -10.78
N LYS A 133 -16.99 0.13 -9.63
CA LYS A 133 -16.23 -1.12 -9.53
C LYS A 133 -16.67 -1.93 -8.32
N PRO A 134 -16.53 -3.26 -8.38
CA PRO A 134 -16.77 -4.09 -7.19
C PRO A 134 -15.63 -3.91 -6.17
N VAL A 135 -15.91 -4.21 -4.92
CA VAL A 135 -14.90 -4.16 -3.85
C VAL A 135 -13.68 -4.99 -4.20
N SER A 136 -13.87 -6.13 -4.89
CA SER A 136 -12.74 -6.97 -5.33
C SER A 136 -11.74 -6.21 -6.20
N PHE A 137 -12.18 -5.20 -6.96
CA PHE A 137 -11.27 -4.35 -7.73
C PHE A 137 -10.30 -3.60 -6.80
N ILE A 138 -10.81 -3.09 -5.68
CA ILE A 138 -9.98 -2.37 -4.70
C ILE A 138 -8.95 -3.34 -4.08
N VAL A 139 -9.39 -4.55 -3.72
CA VAL A 139 -8.48 -5.56 -3.18
C VAL A 139 -7.38 -5.89 -4.19
N ASP A 140 -7.75 -6.21 -5.43
CA ASP A 140 -6.80 -6.67 -6.44
C ASP A 140 -5.84 -5.58 -6.89
N HIS A 141 -6.36 -4.40 -7.21
CA HIS A 141 -5.58 -3.36 -7.90
C HIS A 141 -5.04 -2.28 -6.98
N LEU A 142 -5.73 -1.97 -5.90
CA LEU A 142 -5.33 -0.87 -5.02
C LEU A 142 -4.66 -1.34 -3.73
N ILE A 143 -4.76 -2.62 -3.40
CA ILE A 143 -4.05 -3.21 -2.27
C ILE A 143 -2.98 -4.18 -2.76
N VAL A 144 -3.37 -5.29 -3.37
CA VAL A 144 -2.43 -6.36 -3.76
C VAL A 144 -1.41 -5.88 -4.80
N GLU A 145 -1.89 -5.45 -5.94
CA GLU A 145 -1.00 -5.00 -7.04
C GLU A 145 -0.24 -3.73 -6.69
N HIS A 146 -0.89 -2.81 -5.98
CA HIS A 146 -0.29 -1.53 -5.62
C HIS A 146 0.95 -1.71 -4.73
N ILE A 147 0.84 -2.55 -3.69
CA ILE A 147 1.99 -2.82 -2.82
C ILE A 147 3.11 -3.49 -3.61
N ALA A 148 2.77 -4.45 -4.48
CA ALA A 148 3.78 -5.11 -5.32
C ALA A 148 4.47 -4.12 -6.27
N LYS A 149 3.73 -3.16 -6.82
CA LYS A 149 4.31 -2.11 -7.67
C LYS A 149 5.32 -1.25 -6.93
N HIS A 150 5.06 -0.96 -5.67
CA HIS A 150 6.00 -0.17 -4.86
C HIS A 150 7.28 -0.94 -4.56
N TYR A 151 7.23 -2.25 -4.42
CA TYR A 151 8.44 -3.06 -4.34
C TYR A 151 9.25 -2.92 -5.64
N GLY A 152 8.60 -2.98 -6.80
CA GLY A 152 9.24 -2.74 -8.09
C GLY A 152 9.88 -1.36 -8.18
N GLN A 153 9.22 -0.34 -7.62
CA GLN A 153 9.75 1.01 -7.58
C GLN A 153 11.03 1.10 -6.73
N ILE A 154 11.06 0.41 -5.59
CA ILE A 154 12.27 0.33 -4.76
C ILE A 154 13.43 -0.27 -5.57
N ASN A 155 13.18 -1.37 -6.28
CA ASN A 155 14.21 -2.01 -7.09
C ASN A 155 14.72 -1.09 -8.21
N ARG A 156 13.85 -0.29 -8.82
CA ARG A 156 14.28 0.69 -9.83
C ARG A 156 15.17 1.76 -9.21
N ASN A 157 14.84 2.23 -7.99
CA ASN A 157 15.69 3.18 -7.28
C ASN A 157 17.08 2.59 -7.07
N LEU A 158 17.16 1.35 -6.60
CA LEU A 158 18.44 0.67 -6.36
C LEU A 158 19.25 0.51 -7.63
N SER A 159 18.60 0.20 -8.75
CA SER A 159 19.27 0.10 -10.04
C SER A 159 19.90 1.43 -10.44
N LYS A 160 19.21 2.55 -10.18
CA LYS A 160 19.74 3.90 -10.47
C LYS A 160 20.93 4.26 -9.60
N PHE A 161 21.03 3.68 -8.41
CA PHE A 161 22.18 3.86 -7.54
C PHE A 161 23.28 2.82 -7.79
N HIS A 162 23.11 1.96 -8.82
CA HIS A 162 24.03 0.87 -9.16
C HIS A 162 24.16 -0.16 -8.02
N ILE A 163 23.06 -0.41 -7.31
CA ILE A 163 22.99 -1.41 -6.25
C ILE A 163 22.21 -2.61 -6.77
N ASN A 164 22.84 -3.79 -6.68
CA ASN A 164 22.20 -5.04 -7.08
C ASN A 164 21.63 -5.77 -5.87
N GLN A 165 20.49 -6.37 -6.07
CA GLN A 165 19.85 -7.23 -5.09
C GLN A 165 20.41 -8.65 -5.14
#